data_b0a7f57dcb1ba87b5f6e23db3fbcb110
#
_entry.id   b0a7f57dcb1ba87b5f6e23db3fbcb110
#
_cell.length_a   1.000
_cell.length_b   1.000
_cell.length_c   1.000
_cell.angle_alpha   90.00
_cell.angle_beta   90.00
_cell.angle_gamma   90.00
#
_symmetry.space_group_name_H-M   'P 1'
#
loop_
_entity.id
_entity.type
_entity.pdbx_description
1 polymer ?
#
loop_
_entity_poly.entity_id
_entity_poly.type
_entity_poly.pdbx_seq_one_letter_code
_entity_poly.pdbx_strand_id
1 'polypeptide(L)'
;MRLYPAASQMGRRSVEESVIDGYVVPAGAQVILAPWVTHRHPDHWEQPDRFDPDRFLPEREKERHRYAWYPFGGGPRACIGQHFSMLESVLALGALLRDFEFEAVDRGVRLGQGITLQVRSPMRVRLTPRG
;
A
#
# COMPACT_ATOMS: atom_id res chain seq x y z
N MET A 1 0.28 -4.58 -0.84
CA MET A 1 0.27 -3.11 -0.90
C MET A 1 0.02 -2.42 0.46
N ARG A 2 -0.72 -3.04 1.39
CA ARG A 2 -0.93 -2.41 2.71
C ARG A 2 0.40 -2.20 3.45
N LEU A 3 1.16 -3.27 3.66
CA LEU A 3 2.45 -3.20 4.37
C LEU A 3 3.53 -2.46 3.57
N TYR A 4 3.50 -2.56 2.25
CA TYR A 4 4.50 -1.97 1.36
C TYR A 4 3.81 -1.23 0.21
N PRO A 5 3.20 -0.06 0.49
CA PRO A 5 2.61 0.78 -0.57
C PRO A 5 3.72 1.32 -1.47
N ALA A 6 3.54 1.25 -2.78
CA ALA A 6 4.51 1.78 -3.73
C ALA A 6 4.76 3.27 -3.51
N ALA A 7 3.71 4.06 -3.29
CA ALA A 7 3.79 5.44 -2.82
C ALA A 7 3.64 5.46 -1.30
N SER A 8 4.75 5.59 -0.57
CA SER A 8 4.73 5.66 0.89
C SER A 8 4.10 6.95 1.41
N GLN A 9 4.15 8.01 0.61
CA GLN A 9 3.55 9.31 0.87
C GLN A 9 3.17 10.00 -0.43
N MET A 10 2.19 10.90 -0.35
CA MET A 10 1.68 11.71 -1.45
C MET A 10 1.52 13.15 -0.99
N GLY A 11 2.09 14.10 -1.75
CA GLY A 11 1.96 15.53 -1.47
C GLY A 11 0.71 16.14 -2.11
N ARG A 12 0.12 17.10 -1.42
CA ARG A 12 -0.90 18.01 -1.94
C ARG A 12 -0.54 19.42 -1.52
N ARG A 13 -1.05 20.39 -2.22
CA ARG A 13 -0.95 21.80 -1.84
C ARG A 13 -2.35 22.37 -1.70
N SER A 14 -2.63 23.00 -0.58
CA SER A 14 -3.89 23.69 -0.36
C SER A 14 -3.97 24.89 -1.32
N VAL A 15 -5.07 25.00 -2.06
CA VAL A 15 -5.32 26.12 -2.98
C VAL A 15 -5.88 27.31 -2.21
N GLU A 16 -6.72 27.03 -1.23
CA GLU A 16 -7.39 28.00 -0.36
C GLU A 16 -7.31 27.54 1.10
N GLU A 17 -7.61 28.43 2.02
CA GLU A 17 -7.72 28.04 3.42
C GLU A 17 -8.89 27.08 3.62
N SER A 18 -8.69 26.07 4.41
CA SER A 18 -9.69 25.06 4.73
C SER A 18 -9.58 24.61 6.19
N VAL A 19 -10.66 24.04 6.72
CA VAL A 19 -10.67 23.45 8.06
C VAL A 19 -10.86 21.95 7.94
N ILE A 20 -9.94 21.19 8.51
CA ILE A 20 -9.99 19.72 8.51
C ILE A 20 -10.00 19.28 9.97
N ASP A 21 -11.09 18.68 10.42
CA ASP A 21 -11.28 18.19 11.78
C ASP A 21 -10.89 19.24 12.87
N GLY A 22 -11.33 20.49 12.67
CA GLY A 22 -11.04 21.60 13.57
C GLY A 22 -9.68 22.29 13.38
N TYR A 23 -8.80 21.74 12.54
CA TYR A 23 -7.49 22.32 12.25
C TYR A 23 -7.55 23.21 11.01
N VAL A 24 -7.05 24.45 11.13
CA VAL A 24 -6.92 25.37 10.00
C VAL A 24 -5.73 24.98 9.13
N VAL A 25 -5.99 24.75 7.85
CA VAL A 25 -4.98 24.51 6.82
C VAL A 25 -4.91 25.77 5.95
N PRO A 26 -3.84 26.58 6.06
CA PRO A 26 -3.72 27.82 5.31
C PRO A 26 -3.63 27.57 3.79
N ALA A 27 -3.99 28.57 3.00
CA ALA A 27 -3.72 28.57 1.57
C ALA A 27 -2.21 28.41 1.31
N GLY A 28 -1.85 27.58 0.33
CA GLY A 28 -0.48 27.27 -0.02
C GLY A 28 0.22 26.25 0.89
N ALA A 29 -0.42 25.80 1.96
CA ALA A 29 0.14 24.78 2.83
C ALA A 29 0.41 23.46 2.08
N GLN A 30 1.53 22.82 2.39
CA GLN A 30 1.83 21.48 1.90
C GLN A 30 1.21 20.44 2.83
N VAL A 31 0.35 19.59 2.28
CA VAL A 31 -0.33 18.52 2.99
C VAL A 31 0.28 17.18 2.54
N ILE A 32 0.73 16.38 3.47
CA ILE A 32 1.27 15.05 3.21
C ILE A 32 0.24 13.99 3.61
N LEU A 33 -0.17 13.19 2.65
CA LEU A 33 -0.93 11.97 2.86
C LEU A 33 0.06 10.81 2.92
N ALA A 34 0.06 10.06 4.02
CA ALA A 34 1.05 9.03 4.27
C ALA A 34 0.42 7.62 4.35
N PRO A 35 0.19 6.93 3.21
CA PRO A 35 -0.28 5.55 3.20
C PRO A 35 0.56 4.63 4.09
N TRP A 36 1.88 4.81 4.13
CA TRP A 36 2.75 4.05 5.01
C TRP A 36 2.33 4.08 6.48
N VAL A 37 1.92 5.25 6.96
CA VAL A 37 1.46 5.46 8.34
C VAL A 37 0.02 4.97 8.50
N THR A 38 -0.90 5.46 7.65
CA THR A 38 -2.33 5.14 7.77
C THR A 38 -2.61 3.65 7.63
N HIS A 39 -1.91 2.97 6.73
CA HIS A 39 -2.06 1.51 6.55
C HIS A 39 -1.53 0.68 7.72
N ARG A 40 -0.91 1.34 8.71
CA ARG A 40 -0.41 0.72 9.96
C ARG A 40 -1.01 1.35 11.20
N HIS A 41 -1.95 2.27 11.05
CA HIS A 41 -2.55 2.94 12.21
C HIS A 41 -3.36 1.93 13.05
N PRO A 42 -3.12 1.82 14.36
CA PRO A 42 -3.75 0.80 15.20
C PRO A 42 -5.27 0.93 15.29
N ASP A 43 -5.81 2.15 15.19
CA ASP A 43 -7.26 2.38 15.19
C ASP A 43 -7.98 1.77 13.98
N HIS A 44 -7.25 1.49 12.92
CA HIS A 44 -7.79 0.93 11.68
C HIS A 44 -7.35 -0.51 11.43
N TRP A 45 -6.24 -0.93 12.04
CA TRP A 45 -5.61 -2.21 11.77
C TRP A 45 -5.15 -2.89 13.05
N GLU A 46 -5.83 -3.91 13.45
CA GLU A 46 -5.37 -4.80 14.51
C GLU A 46 -4.06 -5.48 14.11
N GLN A 47 -3.09 -5.59 15.03
CA GLN A 47 -1.75 -6.12 14.74
C GLN A 47 -1.19 -5.58 13.40
N PRO A 48 -0.96 -4.26 13.28
CA PRO A 48 -0.80 -3.58 11.99
C PRO A 48 0.39 -4.09 11.17
N ASP A 49 1.44 -4.61 11.77
CA ASP A 49 2.62 -5.11 11.05
C ASP A 49 2.50 -6.58 10.61
N ARG A 50 1.44 -7.27 11.04
CA ARG A 50 1.21 -8.66 10.65
C ARG A 50 0.72 -8.72 9.19
N PHE A 51 1.34 -9.61 8.41
CA PHE A 51 0.81 -10.01 7.11
C PHE A 51 -0.39 -10.94 7.33
N ASP A 52 -1.54 -10.51 6.90
CA ASP A 52 -2.81 -11.22 7.03
C ASP A 52 -3.70 -10.85 5.84
N PRO A 53 -3.79 -11.71 4.83
CA PRO A 53 -4.60 -11.45 3.63
C PRO A 53 -6.11 -11.47 3.92
N ASP A 54 -6.57 -12.17 4.96
CA ASP A 54 -7.98 -12.28 5.33
C ASP A 54 -8.60 -10.94 5.75
N ARG A 55 -7.76 -9.94 6.00
CA ARG A 55 -8.21 -8.56 6.22
C ARG A 55 -8.98 -7.97 5.04
N PHE A 56 -8.80 -8.53 3.85
CA PHE A 56 -9.44 -8.09 2.61
C PHE A 56 -10.59 -8.99 2.17
N LEU A 57 -11.07 -9.87 3.05
CA LEU A 57 -12.32 -10.59 2.83
C LEU A 57 -13.50 -9.60 2.82
N PRO A 58 -14.53 -9.85 1.98
CA PRO A 58 -15.64 -8.92 1.76
C PRO A 58 -16.35 -8.47 3.04
N GLU A 59 -16.50 -9.36 4.02
CA GLU A 59 -17.14 -9.08 5.30
C GLU A 59 -16.32 -8.11 6.16
N ARG A 60 -14.98 -8.23 6.16
CA ARG A 60 -14.08 -7.33 6.90
C ARG A 60 -13.85 -6.00 6.18
N GLU A 61 -13.95 -6.02 4.86
CA GLU A 61 -13.78 -4.80 4.06
C GLU A 61 -14.94 -3.83 4.24
N LYS A 62 -16.17 -4.33 4.41
CA LYS A 62 -17.37 -3.50 4.64
C LYS A 62 -17.31 -2.67 5.91
N GLU A 63 -16.65 -3.17 6.96
CA GLU A 63 -16.54 -2.49 8.26
C GLU A 63 -15.41 -1.45 8.29
N ARG A 64 -14.54 -1.49 7.30
CA ARG A 64 -13.35 -0.63 7.26
C ARG A 64 -13.68 0.72 6.67
N HIS A 65 -13.18 1.78 7.32
CA HIS A 65 -13.22 3.11 6.73
C HIS A 65 -12.52 3.13 5.37
N ARG A 66 -13.16 3.67 4.34
CA ARG A 66 -12.69 3.64 2.93
C ARG A 66 -11.26 4.13 2.73
N TYR A 67 -10.80 5.09 3.54
CA TYR A 67 -9.45 5.63 3.48
C TYR A 67 -8.48 5.05 4.52
N ALA A 68 -8.86 3.98 5.21
CA ALA A 68 -7.88 3.20 5.97
C ALA A 68 -6.90 2.46 5.04
N TRP A 69 -7.29 2.27 3.76
CA TRP A 69 -6.45 1.67 2.73
C TRP A 69 -6.62 2.40 1.40
N TYR A 70 -5.58 3.12 0.97
CA TYR A 70 -5.59 3.92 -0.26
C TYR A 70 -4.21 3.92 -0.96
N PRO A 71 -3.68 2.75 -1.36
CA PRO A 71 -2.33 2.64 -1.94
C PRO A 71 -2.19 3.37 -3.28
N PHE A 72 -3.30 3.67 -3.92
CA PHE A 72 -3.39 4.41 -5.18
C PHE A 72 -3.91 5.84 -5.04
N GLY A 73 -3.99 6.34 -3.80
CA GLY A 73 -4.62 7.61 -3.51
C GLY A 73 -6.15 7.55 -3.55
N GLY A 74 -6.79 8.69 -3.76
CA GLY A 74 -8.24 8.80 -3.79
C GLY A 74 -8.70 10.12 -4.39
N GLY A 75 -10.00 10.20 -4.73
CA GLY A 75 -10.61 11.36 -5.34
C GLY A 75 -10.13 11.64 -6.76
N PRO A 76 -10.24 12.88 -7.26
CA PRO A 76 -9.90 13.24 -8.65
C PRO A 76 -8.42 13.03 -9.03
N ARG A 77 -7.56 12.81 -8.06
CA ARG A 77 -6.12 12.58 -8.23
C ARG A 77 -5.72 11.13 -7.91
N ALA A 78 -6.66 10.21 -7.89
CA ALA A 78 -6.35 8.78 -7.79
C ALA A 78 -5.50 8.31 -8.98
N CYS A 79 -4.72 7.27 -8.77
CA CYS A 79 -3.85 6.71 -9.80
C CYS A 79 -4.71 6.16 -10.97
N ILE A 80 -4.46 6.64 -12.17
CA ILE A 80 -5.15 6.19 -13.38
C ILE A 80 -4.85 4.71 -13.71
N GLY A 81 -3.66 4.23 -13.34
CA GLY A 81 -3.22 2.86 -13.58
C GLY A 81 -3.67 1.84 -12.53
N GLN A 82 -4.50 2.22 -11.55
CA GLN A 82 -4.91 1.34 -10.45
C GLN A 82 -5.45 -0.01 -10.92
N HIS A 83 -6.44 0.00 -11.81
CA HIS A 83 -7.09 -1.22 -12.27
C HIS A 83 -6.15 -2.11 -13.08
N PHE A 84 -5.33 -1.50 -13.94
CA PHE A 84 -4.32 -2.21 -14.70
C PHE A 84 -3.30 -2.89 -13.77
N SER A 85 -2.73 -2.13 -12.84
CA SER A 85 -1.73 -2.64 -11.89
C SER A 85 -2.27 -3.76 -11.00
N MET A 86 -3.51 -3.65 -10.54
CA MET A 86 -4.15 -4.70 -9.74
C MET A 86 -4.36 -5.98 -10.56
N LEU A 87 -4.88 -5.84 -11.77
CA LEU A 87 -5.12 -6.99 -12.65
C LEU A 87 -3.80 -7.69 -13.02
N GLU A 88 -2.80 -6.95 -13.45
CA GLU A 88 -1.48 -7.47 -13.79
C GLU A 88 -0.85 -8.21 -12.60
N SER A 89 -0.87 -7.60 -11.41
CA SER A 89 -0.29 -8.18 -10.22
C SER A 89 -0.98 -9.49 -9.80
N VAL A 90 -2.30 -9.53 -9.87
CA VAL A 90 -3.08 -10.74 -9.54
C VAL A 90 -2.82 -11.86 -10.54
N LEU A 91 -2.81 -11.56 -11.83
CA LEU A 91 -2.55 -12.55 -12.88
C LEU A 91 -1.12 -13.09 -12.81
N ALA A 92 -0.13 -12.21 -12.67
CA ALA A 92 1.27 -12.60 -12.55
C ALA A 92 1.53 -13.46 -11.31
N LEU A 93 1.01 -13.01 -10.15
CA LEU A 93 1.17 -13.76 -8.90
C LEU A 93 0.42 -15.10 -8.97
N GLY A 94 -0.78 -15.11 -9.53
CA GLY A 94 -1.56 -16.35 -9.72
C GLY A 94 -0.85 -17.37 -10.60
N ALA A 95 -0.28 -16.94 -11.73
CA ALA A 95 0.50 -17.79 -12.61
C ALA A 95 1.74 -18.37 -11.90
N LEU A 96 2.48 -17.52 -11.20
CA LEU A 96 3.67 -17.94 -10.46
C LEU A 96 3.35 -18.94 -9.34
N LEU A 97 2.31 -18.65 -8.54
CA LEU A 97 1.91 -19.52 -7.42
C LEU A 97 1.27 -20.85 -7.89
N ARG A 98 0.66 -20.87 -9.08
CA ARG A 98 0.15 -22.10 -9.68
C ARG A 98 1.28 -23.04 -10.03
N ASP A 99 2.35 -22.54 -10.62
CA ASP A 99 3.39 -23.36 -11.24
C ASP A 99 4.59 -23.61 -10.31
N PHE A 100 4.77 -22.78 -9.26
CA PHE A 100 5.94 -22.84 -8.39
C PHE A 100 5.60 -22.72 -6.90
N GLU A 101 6.43 -23.36 -6.09
CA GLU A 101 6.56 -23.08 -4.67
C GLU A 101 7.70 -22.09 -4.44
N PHE A 102 7.51 -21.20 -3.47
CA PHE A 102 8.45 -20.12 -3.15
C PHE A 102 9.04 -20.34 -1.77
N GLU A 103 10.34 -20.40 -1.67
CA GLU A 103 11.08 -20.40 -0.42
C GLU A 103 11.95 -19.14 -0.36
N ALA A 104 11.75 -18.31 0.67
CA ALA A 104 12.60 -17.12 0.87
C ALA A 104 14.01 -17.55 1.29
N VAL A 105 15.01 -17.12 0.53
CA VAL A 105 16.44 -17.34 0.86
C VAL A 105 16.92 -16.21 1.76
N ASP A 106 16.56 -14.98 1.45
CA ASP A 106 16.92 -13.81 2.25
C ASP A 106 15.84 -13.51 3.29
N ARG A 107 16.26 -13.33 4.56
CA ARG A 107 15.32 -13.10 5.67
C ARG A 107 15.10 -11.63 6.02
N GLY A 108 15.74 -10.73 5.32
CA GLY A 108 15.59 -9.30 5.57
C GLY A 108 15.62 -8.52 4.28
N VAL A 109 14.75 -7.52 4.19
CA VAL A 109 14.68 -6.62 3.04
C VAL A 109 14.99 -5.21 3.51
N ARG A 110 16.03 -4.60 2.93
CA ARG A 110 16.30 -3.17 3.13
C ARG A 110 15.49 -2.37 2.14
N LEU A 111 14.71 -1.45 2.67
CA LEU A 111 13.91 -0.53 1.88
C LEU A 111 14.61 0.81 1.74
N GLY A 112 14.43 1.44 0.61
CA GLY A 112 14.82 2.81 0.35
C GLY A 112 13.62 3.59 -0.16
N GLN A 113 13.60 4.87 0.14
CA GLN A 113 12.58 5.77 -0.32
C GLN A 113 13.10 6.61 -1.48
N GLY A 114 12.34 6.64 -2.55
CA GLY A 114 12.48 7.55 -3.67
C GLY A 114 11.10 8.15 -3.96
N ILE A 115 10.76 8.35 -5.23
CA ILE A 115 9.38 8.65 -5.65
C ILE A 115 8.46 7.49 -5.27
N THR A 116 8.97 6.26 -5.44
CA THR A 116 8.33 5.04 -4.96
C THR A 116 9.21 4.33 -3.94
N LEU A 117 8.59 3.47 -3.14
CA LEU A 117 9.30 2.56 -2.25
C LEU A 117 10.12 1.56 -3.08
N GLN A 118 11.39 1.41 -2.76
CA GLN A 118 12.32 0.55 -3.49
C GLN A 118 12.95 -0.49 -2.57
N VAL A 119 13.18 -1.68 -3.11
CA VAL A 119 14.02 -2.68 -2.46
C VAL A 119 15.49 -2.35 -2.76
N ARG A 120 16.29 -2.16 -1.72
CA ARG A 120 17.71 -1.78 -1.79
C ARG A 120 18.66 -2.92 -1.47
N SER A 121 18.15 -4.11 -1.20
CA SER A 121 18.94 -5.33 -0.99
C SER A 121 18.47 -6.40 -1.96
N PRO A 122 19.33 -7.39 -2.30
CA PRO A 122 18.85 -8.58 -2.98
C PRO A 122 17.69 -9.21 -2.21
N MET A 123 16.71 -9.72 -2.93
CA MET A 123 15.58 -10.48 -2.40
C MET A 123 15.49 -11.78 -3.21
N ARG A 124 16.27 -12.77 -2.78
CA ARG A 124 16.37 -14.05 -3.48
C ARG A 124 15.31 -15.01 -2.96
N VAL A 125 14.70 -15.71 -3.86
CA VAL A 125 13.78 -16.81 -3.58
C VAL A 125 14.23 -18.07 -4.33
N ARG A 126 14.01 -19.23 -3.74
CA ARG A 126 14.11 -20.50 -4.42
C ARG A 126 12.75 -20.84 -4.98
N LEU A 127 12.71 -21.22 -6.26
CA LEU A 127 11.52 -21.67 -6.95
C LEU A 127 11.61 -23.18 -7.16
N THR A 128 10.59 -23.90 -6.72
CA THR A 128 10.45 -25.33 -6.99
C THR A 128 9.20 -25.53 -7.82
N PRO A 129 9.30 -26.15 -9.03
CA PRO A 129 8.11 -26.45 -9.83
C PRO A 129 7.13 -27.32 -9.05
N ARG A 130 5.85 -27.03 -9.17
CA ARG A 130 4.79 -27.93 -8.72
C ARG A 130 4.61 -29.00 -9.79
N GLY A 131 4.68 -30.26 -9.40
CA GLY A 131 4.47 -31.39 -10.29
C GLY A 131 3.03 -31.52 -10.79
#